data_0db874945a8dea2b189986a0898c061e
#
_entry.id   0db874945a8dea2b189986a0898c061e
#
_cell.length_a   1.000
_cell.length_b   1.000
_cell.length_c   1.000
_cell.angle_alpha   90.00
_cell.angle_beta   90.00
_cell.angle_gamma   90.00
#
_symmetry.space_group_name_H-M   'P 1'
#
loop_
_entity.id
_entity.type
_entity.pdbx_description
1 polymer ?
#
loop_
_entity_poly.entity_id
_entity_poly.type
_entity_poly.pdbx_seq_one_letter_code
_entity_poly.pdbx_strand_id
1 'polypeptide(L)'
;MATHAVVILNHLCYSAGNSEPGRANPTKSVAMQRIDNFGAGFLRTGADVVFAEPRGNPAYIIDALFHSSKTMQQIFWSSPEAKHTYSFAFTSSRTRGAVAISDPYRPGKYYRSVVGFISVRATTWRS
;
A
#
# COMPACT_ATOMS: atom_id res chain seq x y z
N MET A 1 13.67 6.19 -11.62
CA MET A 1 12.80 6.68 -10.53
C MET A 1 13.65 7.44 -9.53
N ALA A 2 13.10 8.51 -8.97
CA ALA A 2 13.78 9.27 -7.93
C ALA A 2 13.96 8.43 -6.67
N THR A 3 15.12 8.58 -5.99
CA THR A 3 15.36 7.93 -4.71
C THR A 3 14.36 8.47 -3.67
N HIS A 4 13.85 7.61 -2.82
CA HIS A 4 12.86 7.92 -1.79
C HIS A 4 11.50 8.36 -2.34
N ALA A 5 11.16 7.95 -3.55
CA ALA A 5 9.84 8.24 -4.11
C ALA A 5 8.73 7.59 -3.28
N VAL A 6 7.58 8.24 -3.24
CA VAL A 6 6.33 7.63 -2.78
C VAL A 6 5.51 7.31 -4.03
N VAL A 7 5.11 6.07 -4.17
CA VAL A 7 4.33 5.60 -5.31
C VAL A 7 2.88 5.40 -4.90
N ILE A 8 1.96 5.90 -5.71
CA ILE A 8 0.53 5.73 -5.50
C ILE A 8 -0.05 5.06 -6.73
N LEU A 9 -0.61 3.87 -6.55
CA LEU A 9 -1.25 3.11 -7.61
C LEU A 9 -2.76 3.22 -7.44
N ASN A 10 -3.42 3.83 -8.42
CA ASN A 10 -4.86 4.06 -8.39
C ASN A 10 -5.50 3.38 -9.60
N HIS A 11 -6.69 2.81 -9.42
CA HIS A 11 -7.42 2.06 -10.46
C HIS A 11 -6.71 0.80 -10.97
N LEU A 12 -5.86 0.22 -10.16
CA LEU A 12 -5.09 -0.97 -10.52
C LEU A 12 -5.39 -2.08 -9.50
N CYS A 13 -6.40 -2.91 -9.77
CA CYS A 13 -6.93 -3.88 -8.81
C CYS A 13 -5.86 -4.82 -8.25
N TYR A 14 -5.03 -5.40 -9.12
CA TYR A 14 -4.00 -6.34 -8.68
C TYR A 14 -2.96 -5.72 -7.74
N SER A 15 -2.76 -4.42 -7.78
CA SER A 15 -1.74 -3.77 -6.94
C SER A 15 -2.05 -3.87 -5.44
N ALA A 16 -3.32 -3.97 -5.07
CA ALA A 16 -3.76 -4.21 -3.69
C ALA A 16 -4.10 -5.68 -3.44
N GLY A 17 -3.84 -6.55 -4.41
CA GLY A 17 -4.07 -7.98 -4.29
C GLY A 17 -5.39 -8.46 -4.85
N ASN A 18 -6.32 -7.57 -5.18
CA ASN A 18 -7.64 -7.96 -5.65
C ASN A 18 -7.62 -8.48 -7.08
N SER A 19 -8.63 -9.27 -7.44
CA SER A 19 -8.83 -9.68 -8.84
C SER A 19 -9.58 -8.63 -9.63
N GLU A 20 -9.45 -8.67 -10.95
CA GLU A 20 -10.23 -7.83 -11.85
C GLU A 20 -11.72 -8.12 -11.69
N PRO A 21 -12.60 -7.12 -11.94
CA PRO A 21 -14.05 -7.33 -11.91
C PRO A 21 -14.47 -8.50 -12.79
N GLY A 22 -15.36 -9.34 -12.29
CA GLY A 22 -15.84 -10.53 -12.99
C GLY A 22 -14.97 -11.77 -12.82
N ARG A 23 -13.82 -11.66 -12.20
CA ARG A 23 -12.94 -12.79 -11.87
C ARG A 23 -13.19 -13.26 -10.46
N ALA A 24 -12.83 -14.53 -10.18
CA ALA A 24 -12.94 -15.08 -8.84
C ALA A 24 -12.08 -14.30 -7.84
N ASN A 25 -12.56 -14.18 -6.59
CA ASN A 25 -11.79 -13.58 -5.53
C ASN A 25 -10.50 -14.37 -5.28
N PRO A 26 -9.37 -13.70 -5.06
CA PRO A 26 -8.13 -14.39 -4.74
C PRO A 26 -8.18 -14.96 -3.31
N THR A 27 -7.34 -15.96 -3.06
CA THR A 27 -7.03 -16.36 -1.69
C THR A 27 -6.19 -15.29 -1.04
N LYS A 28 -6.12 -15.32 0.30
CA LYS A 28 -5.25 -14.40 1.04
C LYS A 28 -3.79 -14.51 0.58
N SER A 29 -3.31 -15.75 0.38
CA SER A 29 -1.93 -15.98 -0.06
C SER A 29 -1.66 -15.36 -1.44
N VAL A 30 -2.57 -15.49 -2.38
CA VAL A 30 -2.43 -14.88 -3.70
C VAL A 30 -2.47 -13.36 -3.61
N ALA A 31 -3.36 -12.80 -2.79
CA ALA A 31 -3.42 -11.36 -2.58
C ALA A 31 -2.10 -10.81 -2.02
N MET A 32 -1.51 -11.52 -1.03
CA MET A 32 -0.21 -11.15 -0.47
C MET A 32 0.89 -11.16 -1.53
N GLN A 33 0.92 -12.18 -2.37
CA GLN A 33 1.90 -12.26 -3.46
C GLN A 33 1.76 -11.10 -4.44
N ARG A 34 0.53 -10.73 -4.78
CA ARG A 34 0.27 -9.61 -5.71
C ARG A 34 0.74 -8.28 -5.13
N ILE A 35 0.43 -8.01 -3.87
CA ILE A 35 0.89 -6.80 -3.18
C ILE A 35 2.42 -6.74 -3.19
N ASP A 36 3.06 -7.83 -2.81
CA ASP A 36 4.52 -7.90 -2.72
C ASP A 36 5.18 -7.76 -4.10
N ASN A 37 4.63 -8.41 -5.11
CA ASN A 37 5.16 -8.36 -6.48
C ASN A 37 5.06 -6.95 -7.07
N PHE A 38 3.92 -6.29 -6.94
CA PHE A 38 3.77 -4.92 -7.43
C PHE A 38 4.70 -3.96 -6.70
N GLY A 39 4.82 -4.10 -5.38
CA GLY A 39 5.70 -3.26 -4.59
C GLY A 39 7.17 -3.43 -4.92
N ALA A 40 7.60 -4.67 -5.14
CA ALA A 40 9.01 -5.01 -5.32
C ALA A 40 9.66 -4.25 -6.47
N GLY A 41 8.98 -4.10 -7.58
CA GLY A 41 9.52 -3.39 -8.74
C GLY A 41 9.86 -1.94 -8.43
N PHE A 42 8.98 -1.26 -7.73
CA PHE A 42 9.19 0.14 -7.34
C PHE A 42 10.23 0.28 -6.22
N LEU A 43 10.16 -0.59 -5.21
CA LEU A 43 11.09 -0.54 -4.09
C LEU A 43 12.52 -0.81 -4.53
N ARG A 44 12.69 -1.71 -5.49
CA ARG A 44 14.02 -2.01 -6.06
C ARG A 44 14.64 -0.80 -6.74
N THR A 45 13.83 0.07 -7.34
CA THR A 45 14.30 1.25 -8.05
C THR A 45 14.39 2.50 -7.17
N GLY A 46 14.16 2.38 -5.86
CA GLY A 46 14.44 3.44 -4.90
C GLY A 46 13.22 4.04 -4.20
N ALA A 47 12.01 3.57 -4.46
CA ALA A 47 10.84 4.04 -3.73
C ALA A 47 10.94 3.66 -2.25
N ASP A 48 10.44 4.52 -1.37
CA ASP A 48 10.31 4.20 0.05
C ASP A 48 9.05 3.39 0.33
N VAL A 49 7.97 3.65 -0.39
CA VAL A 49 6.68 3.06 -0.11
C VAL A 49 5.80 3.06 -1.35
N VAL A 50 4.94 2.07 -1.44
CA VAL A 50 3.92 1.94 -2.49
C VAL A 50 2.55 1.83 -1.83
N PHE A 51 1.71 2.83 -2.05
CA PHE A 51 0.30 2.80 -1.66
C PHE A 51 -0.52 2.28 -2.83
N ALA A 52 -1.38 1.32 -2.60
CA ALA A 52 -2.32 0.81 -3.59
C ALA A 52 -3.74 1.14 -3.15
N GLU A 53 -4.40 2.00 -3.92
CA GLU A 53 -5.77 2.47 -3.66
C GLU A 53 -6.61 2.32 -4.93
N PRO A 54 -6.86 1.09 -5.40
CA PRO A 54 -7.53 0.90 -6.68
C PRO A 54 -8.97 1.44 -6.71
N ARG A 55 -9.64 1.52 -5.57
CA ARG A 55 -11.01 2.03 -5.47
C ARG A 55 -11.12 3.32 -4.67
N GLY A 56 -10.13 3.63 -3.84
CA GLY A 56 -10.18 4.77 -2.97
C GLY A 56 -9.72 6.06 -3.64
N ASN A 57 -9.94 7.16 -2.94
CA ASN A 57 -9.40 8.46 -3.33
C ASN A 57 -8.05 8.65 -2.66
N PRO A 58 -6.95 8.76 -3.41
CA PRO A 58 -5.61 8.89 -2.83
C PRO A 58 -5.29 10.29 -2.32
N ALA A 59 -6.20 11.24 -2.40
CA ALA A 59 -5.93 12.62 -1.99
C ALA A 59 -5.45 12.73 -0.54
N TYR A 60 -5.93 11.86 0.36
CA TYR A 60 -5.51 11.86 1.76
C TYR A 60 -3.99 11.61 1.90
N ILE A 61 -3.42 10.81 1.01
CA ILE A 61 -1.97 10.51 1.02
C ILE A 61 -1.19 11.77 0.69
N ILE A 62 -1.58 12.45 -0.38
CA ILE A 62 -0.90 13.66 -0.84
C ILE A 62 -0.97 14.74 0.23
N ASP A 63 -2.16 14.95 0.81
CA ASP A 63 -2.33 15.92 1.88
C ASP A 63 -1.42 15.60 3.07
N ALA A 64 -1.42 14.37 3.53
CA ALA A 64 -0.61 13.96 4.67
C ALA A 64 0.90 14.06 4.41
N LEU A 65 1.36 13.74 3.20
CA LEU A 65 2.76 13.86 2.82
C LEU A 65 3.28 15.29 2.93
N PHE A 66 2.47 16.28 2.58
CA PHE A 66 2.88 17.67 2.56
C PHE A 66 2.50 18.45 3.81
N HIS A 67 1.55 17.97 4.60
CA HIS A 67 0.97 18.75 5.71
C HIS A 67 0.96 18.02 7.06
N SER A 68 1.66 16.89 7.19
CA SER A 68 1.70 16.16 8.45
C SER A 68 3.10 15.63 8.78
N SER A 69 3.26 15.15 10.02
CA SER A 69 4.46 14.44 10.46
C SER A 69 4.23 12.94 10.61
N LYS A 70 3.13 12.42 10.05
CA LYS A 70 2.77 11.01 10.14
C LYS A 70 3.83 10.12 9.48
N THR A 71 3.99 8.92 10.02
CA THR A 71 4.70 7.85 9.30
C THR A 71 3.85 7.37 8.13
N MET A 72 4.45 6.67 7.18
CA MET A 72 3.70 6.12 6.04
C MET A 72 2.61 5.17 6.53
N GLN A 73 2.86 4.38 7.58
CA GLN A 73 1.85 3.53 8.19
C GLN A 73 0.69 4.35 8.76
N GLN A 74 0.98 5.44 9.46
CA GLN A 74 -0.06 6.32 10.00
C GLN A 74 -0.85 7.00 8.88
N ILE A 75 -0.19 7.37 7.79
CA ILE A 75 -0.87 7.91 6.62
C ILE A 75 -1.86 6.89 6.06
N PHE A 76 -1.41 5.65 5.87
CA PHE A 76 -2.29 4.58 5.37
C PHE A 76 -3.55 4.45 6.20
N TRP A 77 -3.41 4.48 7.52
CA TRP A 77 -4.55 4.33 8.45
C TRP A 77 -5.39 5.60 8.61
N SER A 78 -4.93 6.74 8.10
CA SER A 78 -5.70 7.98 8.14
C SER A 78 -6.74 8.10 7.04
N SER A 79 -6.82 7.13 6.14
CA SER A 79 -7.84 7.13 5.08
C SER A 79 -9.25 7.16 5.65
N PRO A 80 -10.16 7.99 5.10
CA PRO A 80 -11.58 7.93 5.47
C PRO A 80 -12.22 6.58 5.16
N GLU A 81 -11.60 5.77 4.29
CA GLU A 81 -12.10 4.47 3.87
C GLU A 81 -11.45 3.30 4.62
N ALA A 82 -10.66 3.57 5.66
CA ALA A 82 -10.04 2.52 6.46
C ALA A 82 -11.11 1.66 7.15
N LYS A 83 -10.96 0.35 7.05
CA LYS A 83 -11.91 -0.62 7.61
C LYS A 83 -11.41 -1.25 8.89
N HIS A 84 -10.13 -1.58 8.97
CA HIS A 84 -9.43 -2.22 10.10
C HIS A 84 -9.85 -3.67 10.39
N THR A 85 -11.12 -4.03 10.23
CA THR A 85 -11.70 -5.28 10.73
C THR A 85 -10.97 -6.53 10.25
N TYR A 86 -10.60 -6.56 8.98
CA TYR A 86 -9.93 -7.72 8.36
C TYR A 86 -8.47 -7.45 8.02
N SER A 87 -7.91 -6.36 8.55
CA SER A 87 -6.55 -5.97 8.24
C SER A 87 -5.53 -6.98 8.72
N PHE A 88 -4.43 -7.08 7.99
CA PHE A 88 -3.29 -7.90 8.38
C PHE A 88 -2.00 -7.29 7.83
N ALA A 89 -0.91 -7.63 8.46
CA ALA A 89 0.43 -7.19 8.04
C ALA A 89 1.30 -8.40 7.75
N PHE A 90 2.26 -8.24 6.86
CA PHE A 90 3.24 -9.28 6.59
C PHE A 90 4.58 -8.67 6.17
N THR A 91 5.65 -9.42 6.40
CA THR A 91 6.99 -9.04 5.95
C THR A 91 7.10 -9.34 4.46
N SER A 92 7.63 -8.40 3.68
CA SER A 92 7.90 -8.64 2.26
C SER A 92 8.87 -9.81 2.10
N SER A 93 8.56 -10.71 1.19
CA SER A 93 9.48 -11.79 0.82
C SER A 93 10.40 -11.37 -0.34
N ARG A 94 10.09 -10.27 -1.01
CA ARG A 94 10.86 -9.79 -2.17
C ARG A 94 11.77 -8.60 -1.87
N THR A 95 11.45 -7.82 -0.86
CA THR A 95 12.22 -6.63 -0.50
C THR A 95 12.61 -6.71 0.96
N ARG A 96 13.91 -6.86 1.22
CA ARG A 96 14.42 -6.96 2.58
C ARG A 96 14.13 -5.70 3.37
N GLY A 97 13.57 -5.87 4.57
CA GLY A 97 13.24 -4.76 5.47
C GLY A 97 11.90 -4.10 5.19
N ALA A 98 11.22 -4.44 4.09
CA ALA A 98 9.91 -3.90 3.79
C ALA A 98 8.80 -4.69 4.48
N VAL A 99 7.74 -3.98 4.85
CA VAL A 99 6.54 -4.53 5.49
C VAL A 99 5.33 -4.11 4.66
N ALA A 100 4.37 -5.01 4.54
CA ALA A 100 3.10 -4.73 3.88
C ALA A 100 1.94 -4.78 4.86
N ILE A 101 0.93 -3.95 4.60
CA ILE A 101 -0.34 -3.98 5.31
C ILE A 101 -1.44 -4.02 4.28
N SER A 102 -2.38 -4.95 4.46
CA SER A 102 -3.61 -5.03 3.68
C SER A 102 -4.79 -4.66 4.56
N ASP A 103 -5.70 -3.87 4.01
CA ASP A 103 -6.94 -3.47 4.69
C ASP A 103 -8.14 -3.87 3.84
N PRO A 104 -8.51 -5.17 3.84
CA PRO A 104 -9.63 -5.66 3.04
C PRO A 104 -10.96 -5.04 3.46
N TYR A 105 -11.81 -4.82 2.49
CA TYR A 105 -13.21 -4.44 2.72
C TYR A 105 -13.95 -5.57 3.45
N ARG A 106 -13.70 -6.82 3.04
CA ARG A 106 -14.16 -8.07 3.64
C ARG A 106 -13.28 -9.20 3.11
N PRO A 107 -13.37 -10.41 3.66
CA PRO A 107 -12.59 -11.54 3.13
C PRO A 107 -12.80 -11.70 1.62
N GLY A 108 -11.71 -11.80 0.87
CA GLY A 108 -11.71 -11.91 -0.58
C GLY A 108 -11.77 -10.59 -1.34
N LYS A 109 -11.96 -9.46 -0.67
CA LYS A 109 -12.05 -8.12 -1.29
C LYS A 109 -10.93 -7.21 -0.82
N TYR A 110 -9.81 -7.25 -1.51
CA TYR A 110 -8.56 -6.56 -1.16
C TYR A 110 -8.50 -5.22 -1.90
N TYR A 111 -9.06 -4.18 -1.27
CA TYR A 111 -9.27 -2.90 -1.94
C TYR A 111 -8.20 -1.86 -1.66
N ARG A 112 -7.32 -2.08 -0.69
CA ARG A 112 -6.24 -1.15 -0.41
C ARG A 112 -5.10 -1.81 0.35
N SER A 113 -3.89 -1.33 0.11
CA SER A 113 -2.68 -1.83 0.76
C SER A 113 -1.57 -0.79 0.75
N VAL A 114 -0.56 -1.04 1.57
CA VAL A 114 0.70 -0.30 1.54
C VAL A 114 1.84 -1.30 1.71
N VAL A 115 2.94 -1.09 1.02
CA VAL A 115 4.15 -1.92 1.18
C VAL A 115 5.38 -1.04 1.05
N GLY A 116 6.36 -1.28 1.91
CA GLY A 116 7.63 -0.58 1.87
C GLY A 116 8.21 -0.31 3.26
N PHE A 117 8.91 0.81 3.37
CA PHE A 117 9.55 1.23 4.61
C PHE A 117 8.57 2.14 5.37
N ILE A 118 7.57 1.51 5.96
CA ILE A 118 6.37 2.19 6.47
C ILE A 118 6.62 3.04 7.72
N SER A 119 7.81 2.97 8.30
CA SER A 119 8.20 3.82 9.44
C SER A 119 8.77 5.17 9.02
N VAL A 120 9.00 5.40 7.73
CA VAL A 120 9.45 6.70 7.23
C VAL A 120 8.37 7.74 7.47
N ARG A 121 8.78 8.91 7.99
CA ARG A 121 7.85 10.00 8.26
C ARG A 121 7.73 10.92 7.06
N ALA A 122 6.55 11.52 6.92
CA ALA A 122 6.29 12.52 5.88
C ALA A 122 7.29 13.69 5.98
N THR A 123 7.63 14.12 7.20
CA THR A 123 8.63 15.18 7.41
C THR A 123 10.01 14.80 6.88
N THR A 124 10.44 13.57 7.11
CA THR A 124 11.72 13.07 6.58
C THR A 124 11.67 12.98 5.06
N TRP A 125 10.56 12.49 4.53
CA TRP A 125 10.40 12.31 3.09
C TRP A 125 10.50 13.63 2.32
N ARG A 126 9.88 14.70 2.82
CA ARG A 126 9.88 16.00 2.11
C ARG A 126 11.04 16.92 2.46
N SER A 127 11.92 16.53 3.39
CA SER A 127 13.07 17.34 3.78
C SER A 127 14.20 17.37 2.74
#